data_d641e3cb0c5e643a37e9fa93c8d9bbe7
#
_entry.id   d641e3cb0c5e643a37e9fa93c8d9bbe7
#
_cell.length_a   1.000
_cell.length_b   1.000
_cell.length_c   1.000
_cell.angle_alpha   90.00
_cell.angle_beta   90.00
_cell.angle_gamma   90.00
#
_symmetry.space_group_name_H-M   'P 1'
#
loop_
_entity.id
_entity.type
_entity.pdbx_description
1 polymer ?
#
loop_
_entity_poly.entity_id
_entity_poly.type
_entity_poly.pdbx_seq_one_letter_code
_entity_poly.pdbx_strand_id
1 'polypeptide(L)'
;MNYKYEIINYDQNTPAKVMYLNLSSETHKTELHWHREPELVYVIEGQAECPRNGETTLVNEGDFILFNSEDVHLVRPVVGTSVRLVCIQLSFEYMRMFCKSIDSVVFDLSVSPQTKQKLIEVLQEIAETNPNDEYSTLLQIAHVNKIYYLLLKNCTCFKRATNNPIIPRRDFSYAKTAIAYINENYKREIPLNEISSVVNLSPSYFSKYFKSITRVSFSEYLANLRLENAINDMQSTICLIRTRRFLPLHLKTALQM
;
A
#
# COMPACT_ATOMS: atom_id res chain seq x y z
N MET A 1 13.56 14.56 11.95
CA MET A 1 13.34 14.20 10.53
C MET A 1 11.85 14.19 10.27
N ASN A 2 11.41 14.74 9.14
CA ASN A 2 9.99 14.83 8.80
C ASN A 2 9.66 13.71 7.82
N TYR A 3 8.79 12.78 8.23
CA TYR A 3 8.30 11.68 7.38
C TYR A 3 6.88 12.00 6.93
N LYS A 4 6.56 11.74 5.66
CA LYS A 4 5.24 11.94 5.09
C LYS A 4 4.42 10.65 5.23
N TYR A 5 3.16 10.75 5.64
CA TYR A 5 2.22 9.64 5.45
C TYR A 5 1.70 9.68 4.01
N GLU A 6 1.81 8.57 3.29
CA GLU A 6 1.27 8.42 1.96
C GLU A 6 -0.09 7.71 2.02
N ILE A 7 -1.09 8.30 1.36
CA ILE A 7 -2.39 7.67 1.18
C ILE A 7 -2.33 6.85 -0.09
N ILE A 8 -2.54 5.54 0.04
CA ILE A 8 -2.55 4.64 -1.10
C ILE A 8 -3.99 4.46 -1.57
N ASN A 9 -4.24 4.86 -2.80
CA ASN A 9 -5.53 4.70 -3.45
C ASN A 9 -5.51 3.48 -4.36
N TYR A 10 -6.49 2.61 -4.17
CA TYR A 10 -6.70 1.41 -4.96
C TYR A 10 -7.91 1.58 -5.86
N ASP A 11 -7.85 1.03 -7.05
CA ASP A 11 -9.06 0.66 -7.76
C ASP A 11 -9.77 -0.45 -6.95
N GLN A 12 -11.06 -0.30 -6.65
CA GLN A 12 -11.84 -1.20 -5.79
C GLN A 12 -11.81 -2.67 -6.24
N ASN A 13 -11.48 -2.92 -7.50
CA ASN A 13 -11.44 -4.25 -8.08
C ASN A 13 -10.03 -4.88 -8.08
N THR A 14 -9.00 -4.16 -7.59
CA THR A 14 -7.64 -4.67 -7.60
C THR A 14 -7.14 -4.93 -6.17
N PRO A 15 -6.51 -6.08 -5.92
CA PRO A 15 -5.97 -6.40 -4.60
C PRO A 15 -4.69 -5.62 -4.26
N ALA A 16 -4.10 -4.90 -5.21
CA ALA A 16 -2.89 -4.12 -5.05
C ALA A 16 -2.83 -2.97 -6.05
N LYS A 17 -2.03 -1.95 -5.75
CA LYS A 17 -1.61 -0.94 -6.70
C LYS A 17 -0.25 -1.34 -7.27
N VAL A 18 -0.19 -1.54 -8.58
CA VAL A 18 1.03 -1.90 -9.30
C VAL A 18 1.48 -0.72 -10.14
N MET A 19 2.71 -0.28 -9.94
CA MET A 19 3.29 0.88 -10.62
C MET A 19 4.61 0.49 -11.29
N TYR A 20 4.73 0.83 -12.57
CA TYR A 20 5.98 0.70 -13.33
C TYR A 20 6.67 2.07 -13.32
N LEU A 21 7.85 2.13 -12.72
CA LEU A 21 8.56 3.38 -12.49
C LEU A 21 9.91 3.36 -13.21
N ASN A 22 10.23 4.50 -13.81
CA ASN A 22 11.54 4.78 -14.37
C ASN A 22 12.09 6.03 -13.68
N LEU A 23 13.03 5.85 -12.78
CA LEU A 23 13.54 6.87 -11.89
C LEU A 23 14.94 7.27 -12.32
N SER A 24 15.21 8.58 -12.36
CA SER A 24 16.54 9.14 -12.59
C SER A 24 16.98 9.94 -11.36
N SER A 25 18.23 9.80 -10.98
CA SER A 25 18.80 10.53 -9.84
C SER A 25 18.78 12.05 -10.01
N GLU A 26 18.68 12.55 -11.24
CA GLU A 26 18.64 13.99 -11.54
C GLU A 26 17.26 14.60 -11.35
N THR A 27 16.21 13.84 -11.61
CA THR A 27 14.84 14.35 -11.67
C THR A 27 13.96 13.85 -10.51
N HIS A 28 14.33 12.73 -9.90
CA HIS A 28 13.49 12.08 -8.90
C HIS A 28 13.83 12.55 -7.48
N LYS A 29 12.89 13.28 -6.86
CA LYS A 29 12.96 13.69 -5.45
C LYS A 29 11.90 12.95 -4.67
N THR A 30 12.24 11.77 -4.18
CA THR A 30 11.40 11.07 -3.18
C THR A 30 11.73 11.56 -1.78
N GLU A 31 10.68 11.77 -0.99
CA GLU A 31 10.80 12.03 0.43
C GLU A 31 10.61 10.72 1.21
N LEU A 32 11.26 10.59 2.34
CA LEU A 32 10.98 9.51 3.28
C LEU A 32 9.50 9.56 3.65
N HIS A 33 8.82 8.44 3.44
CA HIS A 33 7.39 8.30 3.71
C HIS A 33 7.09 6.96 4.39
N TRP A 34 5.86 6.80 4.80
CA TRP A 34 5.33 5.57 5.34
C TRP A 34 3.85 5.44 5.01
N HIS A 35 3.37 4.23 4.93
CA HIS A 35 1.97 3.88 4.72
C HIS A 35 1.62 2.56 5.41
N ARG A 36 0.34 2.21 5.41
CA ARG A 36 -0.14 1.00 6.07
C ARG A 36 0.09 -0.26 5.24
N GLU A 37 0.14 -0.12 3.97
CA GLU A 37 0.25 -1.18 2.99
C GLU A 37 1.68 -1.74 2.97
N PRO A 38 1.87 -3.08 3.03
CA PRO A 38 3.16 -3.65 2.67
C PRO A 38 3.47 -3.37 1.20
N GLU A 39 4.73 -3.08 0.91
CA GLU A 39 5.19 -2.73 -0.43
C GLU A 39 6.34 -3.63 -0.88
N LEU A 40 6.21 -4.20 -2.08
CA LEU A 40 7.27 -4.91 -2.76
C LEU A 40 7.83 -4.03 -3.87
N VAL A 41 9.15 -3.92 -3.93
CA VAL A 41 9.85 -3.22 -5.02
C VAL A 41 10.80 -4.21 -5.68
N TYR A 42 10.56 -4.49 -6.96
CA TYR A 42 11.39 -5.34 -7.80
C TYR A 42 12.17 -4.49 -8.80
N VAL A 43 13.48 -4.68 -8.86
CA VAL A 43 14.35 -3.94 -9.79
C VAL A 43 14.43 -4.68 -11.12
N ILE A 44 13.90 -4.06 -12.18
CA ILE A 44 13.91 -4.60 -13.53
C ILE A 44 15.27 -4.37 -14.19
N GLU A 45 15.85 -3.17 -13.97
CA GLU A 45 17.12 -2.75 -14.57
C GLU A 45 17.81 -1.72 -13.69
N GLY A 46 19.11 -1.83 -13.52
CA GLY A 46 19.93 -0.92 -12.73
C GLY A 46 19.99 -1.28 -11.25
N GLN A 47 20.09 -0.28 -10.38
CA GLN A 47 20.22 -0.45 -8.93
C GLN A 47 19.44 0.61 -8.19
N ALA A 48 18.78 0.20 -7.10
CA ALA A 48 18.04 1.09 -6.20
C ALA A 48 18.66 1.14 -4.80
N GLU A 49 18.84 2.33 -4.26
CA GLU A 49 19.06 2.53 -2.83
C GLU A 49 17.70 2.62 -2.13
N CYS A 50 17.52 1.81 -1.10
CA CYS A 50 16.28 1.66 -0.35
C CYS A 50 16.52 1.93 1.15
N PRO A 51 16.56 3.21 1.58
CA PRO A 51 16.53 3.54 3.00
C PRO A 51 15.25 3.03 3.65
N ARG A 52 15.39 2.31 4.77
CA ARG A 52 14.29 1.77 5.56
C ARG A 52 14.63 1.88 7.06
N ASN A 53 13.82 2.58 7.82
CA ASN A 53 13.96 2.70 9.28
C ASN A 53 15.38 3.10 9.75
N GLY A 54 16.10 3.89 8.94
CA GLY A 54 17.45 4.37 9.24
C GLY A 54 18.59 3.54 8.66
N GLU A 55 18.32 2.36 8.10
CA GLU A 55 19.27 1.53 7.37
C GLU A 55 19.04 1.66 5.86
N THR A 56 20.10 1.57 5.06
CA THR A 56 20.00 1.61 3.60
C THR A 56 20.39 0.25 3.01
N THR A 57 19.49 -0.33 2.22
CA THR A 57 19.73 -1.55 1.45
C THR A 57 19.94 -1.19 -0.02
N LEU A 58 20.97 -1.74 -0.65
CA LEU A 58 21.14 -1.69 -2.09
C LEU A 58 20.45 -2.91 -2.71
N VAL A 59 19.53 -2.65 -3.65
CA VAL A 59 18.77 -3.69 -4.37
C VAL A 59 19.24 -3.67 -5.82
N ASN A 60 19.72 -4.82 -6.28
CA ASN A 60 20.25 -4.99 -7.63
C ASN A 60 19.18 -5.45 -8.61
N GLU A 61 19.49 -5.33 -9.89
CA GLU A 61 18.70 -5.90 -10.98
C GLU A 61 18.36 -7.39 -10.71
N GLY A 62 17.11 -7.76 -10.93
CA GLY A 62 16.58 -9.10 -10.69
C GLY A 62 16.29 -9.43 -9.22
N ASP A 63 16.55 -8.51 -8.28
CA ASP A 63 16.25 -8.71 -6.86
C ASP A 63 15.10 -7.79 -6.42
N PHE A 64 14.61 -7.99 -5.20
CA PHE A 64 13.53 -7.22 -4.64
C PHE A 64 13.72 -6.90 -3.16
N ILE A 65 13.00 -5.89 -2.68
CA ILE A 65 12.86 -5.56 -1.26
C ILE A 65 11.39 -5.53 -0.88
N LEU A 66 11.10 -5.88 0.37
CA LEU A 66 9.80 -5.75 0.99
C LEU A 66 9.87 -4.72 2.12
N PHE A 67 9.03 -3.71 2.05
CA PHE A 67 8.71 -2.81 3.15
C PHE A 67 7.46 -3.32 3.84
N ASN A 68 7.54 -3.50 5.14
CA ASN A 68 6.37 -3.87 5.93
C ASN A 68 5.48 -2.66 6.18
N SER A 69 4.25 -2.94 6.58
CA SER A 69 3.32 -1.93 7.09
C SER A 69 4.03 -1.02 8.10
N GLU A 70 3.98 0.29 7.88
CA GLU A 70 4.55 1.34 8.74
C GLU A 70 6.08 1.47 8.70
N ASP A 71 6.78 0.74 7.86
CA ASP A 71 8.19 1.03 7.63
C ASP A 71 8.34 2.43 7.03
N VAL A 72 9.22 3.24 7.64
CA VAL A 72 9.62 4.52 7.04
C VAL A 72 10.67 4.23 5.98
N HIS A 73 10.34 4.53 4.73
CA HIS A 73 11.18 4.14 3.61
C HIS A 73 11.15 5.15 2.46
N LEU A 74 12.05 4.96 1.54
CA LEU A 74 12.02 5.52 0.19
C LEU A 74 12.76 4.60 -0.78
N VAL A 75 12.51 4.78 -2.06
CA VAL A 75 13.24 4.12 -3.14
C VAL A 75 13.83 5.19 -4.04
N ARG A 76 15.11 5.11 -4.34
CA ARG A 76 15.79 6.04 -5.24
C ARG A 76 16.86 5.33 -6.07
N PRO A 77 17.17 5.83 -7.26
CA PRO A 77 18.33 5.35 -8.00
C PRO A 77 19.64 5.70 -7.28
N VAL A 78 20.68 4.92 -7.52
CA VAL A 78 22.03 5.28 -7.12
C VAL A 78 22.43 6.61 -7.77
N VAL A 79 23.18 7.45 -7.07
CA VAL A 79 23.58 8.76 -7.55
C VAL A 79 24.28 8.66 -8.92
N GLY A 80 23.85 9.46 -9.89
CA GLY A 80 24.38 9.47 -11.25
C GLY A 80 23.82 8.36 -12.15
N THR A 81 22.81 7.60 -11.69
CA THR A 81 22.21 6.51 -12.47
C THR A 81 20.70 6.66 -12.63
N SER A 82 20.10 5.73 -13.36
CA SER A 82 18.67 5.50 -13.45
C SER A 82 18.35 4.07 -13.03
N VAL A 83 17.09 3.83 -12.61
CA VAL A 83 16.59 2.52 -12.27
C VAL A 83 15.17 2.34 -12.82
N ARG A 84 14.91 1.18 -13.42
CA ARG A 84 13.56 0.72 -13.76
C ARG A 84 13.09 -0.30 -12.73
N LEU A 85 11.88 -0.11 -12.22
CA LEU A 85 11.35 -0.98 -11.19
C LEU A 85 9.83 -1.14 -11.27
N VAL A 86 9.32 -2.19 -10.66
CA VAL A 86 7.92 -2.37 -10.33
C VAL A 86 7.74 -2.20 -8.84
N CYS A 87 6.81 -1.33 -8.46
CA CYS A 87 6.38 -1.13 -7.10
C CYS A 87 4.98 -1.71 -6.93
N ILE A 88 4.76 -2.57 -5.93
CA ILE A 88 3.50 -3.25 -5.65
C ILE A 88 3.09 -2.96 -4.22
N GLN A 89 2.13 -2.06 -4.06
CA GLN A 89 1.52 -1.74 -2.77
C GLN A 89 0.35 -2.68 -2.53
N LEU A 90 0.48 -3.57 -1.55
CA LEU A 90 -0.47 -4.64 -1.27
C LEU A 90 -1.61 -4.13 -0.37
N SER A 91 -2.86 -4.24 -0.82
CA SER A 91 -4.03 -3.78 -0.05
C SER A 91 -4.11 -4.48 1.31
N PHE A 92 -4.02 -3.69 2.37
CA PHE A 92 -4.11 -4.20 3.74
C PHE A 92 -5.52 -4.75 4.04
N GLU A 93 -6.56 -4.11 3.52
CA GLU A 93 -7.94 -4.57 3.70
C GLU A 93 -8.20 -5.88 2.95
N TYR A 94 -7.61 -6.07 1.77
CA TYR A 94 -7.70 -7.33 1.06
C TYR A 94 -7.03 -8.47 1.85
N MET A 95 -5.85 -8.24 2.43
CA MET A 95 -5.18 -9.23 3.29
C MET A 95 -6.01 -9.59 4.52
N ARG A 96 -6.72 -8.62 5.12
CA ARG A 96 -7.57 -8.84 6.29
C ARG A 96 -8.69 -9.85 6.03
N MET A 97 -9.15 -10.00 4.80
CA MET A 97 -10.15 -11.01 4.42
C MET A 97 -9.65 -12.44 4.66
N PHE A 98 -8.35 -12.66 4.54
CA PHE A 98 -7.72 -13.99 4.67
C PHE A 98 -6.98 -14.18 6.01
N CYS A 99 -6.54 -13.09 6.63
CA CYS A 99 -5.78 -13.10 7.88
C CYS A 99 -6.33 -12.05 8.85
N LYS A 100 -7.22 -12.46 9.75
CA LYS A 100 -7.85 -11.56 10.74
C LYS A 100 -6.83 -10.90 11.69
N SER A 101 -5.68 -11.55 11.92
CA SER A 101 -4.59 -11.05 12.77
C SER A 101 -3.54 -10.24 12.02
N ILE A 102 -3.82 -9.80 10.79
CA ILE A 102 -2.85 -9.10 9.92
C ILE A 102 -2.22 -7.87 10.57
N ASP A 103 -2.93 -7.18 11.46
CA ASP A 103 -2.39 -6.05 12.21
C ASP A 103 -1.19 -6.41 13.10
N SER A 104 -1.06 -7.68 13.47
CA SER A 104 0.04 -8.21 14.29
C SER A 104 1.10 -8.94 13.47
N VAL A 105 0.92 -9.05 12.16
CA VAL A 105 1.83 -9.76 11.27
C VAL A 105 2.91 -8.81 10.75
N VAL A 106 4.12 -9.33 10.66
CA VAL A 106 5.25 -8.76 9.91
C VAL A 106 5.69 -9.83 8.92
N PHE A 107 5.97 -9.44 7.71
CA PHE A 107 6.56 -10.32 6.72
C PHE A 107 8.08 -10.34 6.89
N ASP A 108 8.64 -11.53 7.12
CA ASP A 108 10.07 -11.77 7.20
C ASP A 108 10.52 -12.55 5.96
N LEU A 109 11.47 -11.99 5.25
CA LEU A 109 12.07 -12.62 4.06
C LEU A 109 13.28 -13.50 4.38
N SER A 110 13.60 -13.74 5.67
CA SER A 110 14.57 -14.76 6.10
C SER A 110 13.99 -16.16 5.91
N VAL A 111 13.39 -16.39 4.74
CA VAL A 111 12.70 -17.61 4.32
C VAL A 111 13.64 -18.50 3.49
N SER A 112 13.17 -19.71 3.20
CA SER A 112 13.93 -20.61 2.35
C SER A 112 14.26 -19.98 0.98
N PRO A 113 15.43 -20.29 0.40
CA PRO A 113 15.80 -19.82 -0.94
C PRO A 113 14.73 -20.12 -1.99
N GLN A 114 14.04 -21.25 -1.86
CA GLN A 114 12.94 -21.64 -2.75
C GLN A 114 11.74 -20.70 -2.68
N THR A 115 11.41 -20.19 -1.49
CA THR A 115 10.32 -19.22 -1.35
C THR A 115 10.71 -17.86 -1.93
N LYS A 116 11.96 -17.41 -1.67
CA LYS A 116 12.48 -16.18 -2.27
C LYS A 116 12.47 -16.27 -3.79
N GLN A 117 12.93 -17.41 -4.36
CA GLN A 117 12.96 -17.64 -5.79
C GLN A 117 11.55 -17.58 -6.41
N LYS A 118 10.54 -18.20 -5.78
CA LYS A 118 9.14 -18.12 -6.24
C LYS A 118 8.58 -16.70 -6.21
N LEU A 119 8.97 -15.88 -5.25
CA LEU A 119 8.58 -14.46 -5.23
C LEU A 119 9.22 -13.71 -6.40
N ILE A 120 10.52 -13.92 -6.66
CA ILE A 120 11.23 -13.31 -7.79
C ILE A 120 10.55 -13.70 -9.11
N GLU A 121 10.23 -14.97 -9.33
CA GLU A 121 9.56 -15.45 -10.55
C GLU A 121 8.22 -14.72 -10.78
N VAL A 122 7.40 -14.57 -9.74
CA VAL A 122 6.12 -13.84 -9.87
C VAL A 122 6.32 -12.36 -10.12
N LEU A 123 7.31 -11.75 -9.47
CA LEU A 123 7.62 -10.33 -9.65
C LEU A 123 8.15 -10.06 -11.06
N GLN A 124 8.94 -10.97 -11.59
CA GLN A 124 9.40 -10.94 -12.98
C GLN A 124 8.23 -11.08 -13.96
N GLU A 125 7.33 -12.04 -13.75
CA GLU A 125 6.11 -12.22 -14.57
C GLU A 125 5.27 -10.92 -14.59
N ILE A 126 5.14 -10.23 -13.45
CA ILE A 126 4.47 -8.92 -13.38
C ILE A 126 5.25 -7.88 -14.19
N ALA A 127 6.58 -7.82 -14.04
CA ALA A 127 7.42 -6.85 -14.73
C ALA A 127 7.37 -7.00 -16.26
N GLU A 128 7.19 -8.20 -16.76
CA GLU A 128 7.09 -8.56 -18.19
C GLU A 128 5.66 -8.43 -18.74
N THR A 129 4.65 -8.19 -17.89
CA THR A 129 3.26 -8.07 -18.35
C THR A 129 3.10 -6.86 -19.29
N ASN A 130 2.59 -7.11 -20.49
CA ASN A 130 2.27 -6.05 -21.44
C ASN A 130 0.99 -5.30 -20.98
N PRO A 131 1.06 -4.01 -20.60
CA PRO A 131 -0.10 -3.27 -20.12
C PRO A 131 -1.16 -3.01 -21.20
N ASN A 132 -0.83 -3.21 -22.47
CA ASN A 132 -1.76 -3.04 -23.60
C ASN A 132 -2.51 -4.34 -23.97
N ASP A 133 -2.22 -5.45 -23.32
CA ASP A 133 -3.01 -6.68 -23.47
C ASP A 133 -4.40 -6.50 -22.84
N GLU A 134 -5.44 -6.94 -23.53
CA GLU A 134 -6.84 -6.80 -23.11
C GLU A 134 -7.10 -7.43 -21.72
N TYR A 135 -6.38 -8.51 -21.41
CA TYR A 135 -6.52 -9.26 -20.15
C TYR A 135 -5.39 -9.05 -19.17
N SER A 136 -4.51 -8.06 -19.39
CA SER A 136 -3.35 -7.75 -18.56
C SER A 136 -3.73 -7.53 -17.08
N THR A 137 -4.85 -6.84 -16.83
CA THR A 137 -5.35 -6.61 -15.46
C THR A 137 -5.73 -7.93 -14.77
N LEU A 138 -6.36 -8.86 -15.47
CA LEU A 138 -6.72 -10.15 -14.91
C LEU A 138 -5.47 -10.98 -14.56
N LEU A 139 -4.48 -11.00 -15.46
CA LEU A 139 -3.20 -11.65 -15.23
C LEU A 139 -2.45 -11.04 -14.03
N GLN A 140 -2.43 -9.73 -13.96
CA GLN A 140 -1.82 -8.99 -12.84
C GLN A 140 -2.49 -9.32 -11.49
N ILE A 141 -3.83 -9.40 -11.45
CA ILE A 141 -4.59 -9.83 -10.26
C ILE A 141 -4.21 -11.26 -9.86
N ALA A 142 -4.05 -12.17 -10.81
CA ALA A 142 -3.64 -13.56 -10.53
C ALA A 142 -2.24 -13.61 -9.90
N HIS A 143 -1.27 -12.87 -10.45
CA HIS A 143 0.08 -12.79 -9.91
C HIS A 143 0.12 -12.15 -8.52
N VAL A 144 -0.61 -11.07 -8.29
CA VAL A 144 -0.72 -10.43 -6.98
C VAL A 144 -1.32 -11.40 -5.95
N ASN A 145 -2.35 -12.18 -6.29
CA ASN A 145 -2.88 -13.21 -5.40
C ASN A 145 -1.85 -14.31 -5.09
N LYS A 146 -0.99 -14.68 -6.04
CA LYS A 146 0.13 -15.60 -5.80
C LYS A 146 1.14 -15.01 -4.82
N ILE A 147 1.43 -13.70 -4.90
CA ILE A 147 2.26 -12.99 -3.91
C ILE A 147 1.63 -13.06 -2.52
N TYR A 148 0.34 -12.74 -2.37
CA TYR A 148 -0.38 -12.86 -1.10
C TYR A 148 -0.27 -14.25 -0.50
N TYR A 149 -0.50 -15.28 -1.32
CA TYR A 149 -0.38 -16.66 -0.88
C TYR A 149 1.03 -16.98 -0.35
N LEU A 150 2.07 -16.59 -1.10
CA LEU A 150 3.45 -16.84 -0.71
C LEU A 150 3.82 -16.11 0.60
N LEU A 151 3.45 -14.84 0.71
CA LEU A 151 3.72 -14.03 1.90
C LEU A 151 2.97 -14.56 3.13
N LEU A 152 1.66 -14.78 3.04
CA LEU A 152 0.84 -15.23 4.15
C LEU A 152 1.19 -16.64 4.60
N LYS A 153 1.56 -17.53 3.68
CA LYS A 153 1.88 -18.92 4.00
C LYS A 153 3.29 -19.10 4.56
N ASN A 154 4.28 -18.38 4.01
CA ASN A 154 5.68 -18.74 4.24
C ASN A 154 6.48 -17.64 4.95
N CYS A 155 6.03 -16.38 4.90
CA CYS A 155 6.82 -15.23 5.34
C CYS A 155 6.25 -14.56 6.59
N THR A 156 5.14 -15.05 7.15
CA THR A 156 4.53 -14.42 8.32
C THR A 156 5.29 -14.71 9.59
N CYS A 157 5.57 -13.66 10.35
CA CYS A 157 5.96 -13.76 11.75
C CYS A 157 5.10 -12.79 12.58
N PHE A 158 4.92 -13.11 13.86
CA PHE A 158 4.20 -12.18 14.74
C PHE A 158 5.14 -11.09 15.23
N LYS A 159 4.65 -9.85 15.28
CA LYS A 159 5.37 -8.73 15.88
C LYS A 159 5.81 -9.12 17.29
N ARG A 160 7.06 -9.51 17.47
CA ARG A 160 7.68 -9.48 18.81
C ARG A 160 7.76 -8.01 19.22
N ALA A 161 7.46 -7.71 20.47
CA ALA A 161 7.75 -6.41 21.04
C ALA A 161 9.29 -6.20 20.99
N THR A 162 9.79 -5.74 19.85
CA THR A 162 11.23 -5.48 19.68
C THR A 162 11.52 -4.13 20.32
N ASN A 163 12.40 -4.16 21.32
CA ASN A 163 12.97 -2.99 21.97
C ASN A 163 13.97 -2.23 21.05
N ASN A 164 13.66 -2.02 19.80
CA ASN A 164 14.57 -1.29 18.91
C ASN A 164 14.10 0.17 18.78
N PRO A 165 14.75 1.13 19.47
CA PRO A 165 14.26 2.50 19.64
C PRO A 165 14.83 3.46 18.58
N ILE A 166 14.83 3.11 17.29
CA ILE A 166 15.40 3.99 16.26
C ILE A 166 14.38 5.07 15.79
N ILE A 167 13.08 4.82 15.99
CA ILE A 167 12.03 5.86 15.88
C ILE A 167 11.13 5.70 17.10
N PRO A 168 10.80 6.78 17.82
CA PRO A 168 9.89 6.67 18.95
C PRO A 168 8.55 6.12 18.47
N ARG A 169 8.29 4.82 18.69
CA ARG A 169 7.02 4.13 18.32
C ARG A 169 5.77 4.83 18.87
N ARG A 170 5.93 5.68 19.88
CA ARG A 170 4.85 6.49 20.43
C ARG A 170 4.28 7.50 19.45
N ASP A 171 5.09 8.01 18.53
CA ASP A 171 4.66 9.11 17.66
C ASP A 171 3.76 8.65 16.51
N PHE A 172 3.85 7.38 16.07
CA PHE A 172 3.02 6.87 14.99
C PHE A 172 1.79 6.08 15.48
N SER A 173 1.82 5.54 16.69
CA SER A 173 0.73 4.69 17.19
C SER A 173 -0.62 5.42 17.26
N TYR A 174 -0.62 6.67 17.67
CA TYR A 174 -1.84 7.48 17.71
C TYR A 174 -2.36 7.82 16.31
N ALA A 175 -1.46 8.14 15.36
CA ALA A 175 -1.85 8.38 13.97
C ALA A 175 -2.43 7.13 13.34
N LYS A 176 -1.81 5.96 13.57
CA LYS A 176 -2.30 4.67 13.10
C LYS A 176 -3.71 4.37 13.62
N THR A 177 -3.92 4.48 14.94
CA THR A 177 -5.23 4.25 15.55
C THR A 177 -6.27 5.23 14.99
N ALA A 178 -5.90 6.50 14.83
CA ALA A 178 -6.78 7.52 14.27
C ALA A 178 -7.12 7.20 12.80
N ILE A 179 -6.14 6.86 11.98
CA ILE A 179 -6.33 6.53 10.55
C ILE A 179 -7.22 5.27 10.41
N ALA A 180 -6.98 4.23 11.20
CA ALA A 180 -7.83 3.04 11.21
C ALA A 180 -9.28 3.40 11.54
N TYR A 181 -9.49 4.18 12.60
CA TYR A 181 -10.82 4.64 13.01
C TYR A 181 -11.50 5.48 11.92
N ILE A 182 -10.77 6.38 11.27
CA ILE A 182 -11.28 7.22 10.18
C ILE A 182 -11.73 6.33 9.01
N ASN A 183 -10.91 5.35 8.60
CA ASN A 183 -11.21 4.44 7.51
C ASN A 183 -12.47 3.59 7.76
N GLU A 184 -12.72 3.20 8.99
CA GLU A 184 -13.92 2.45 9.38
C GLU A 184 -15.18 3.32 9.45
N ASN A 185 -15.03 4.63 9.71
CA ASN A 185 -16.14 5.53 10.04
C ASN A 185 -16.33 6.70 9.07
N TYR A 186 -15.54 6.84 8.01
CA TYR A 186 -15.52 8.03 7.12
C TYR A 186 -16.87 8.37 6.49
N LYS A 187 -17.79 7.42 6.38
CA LYS A 187 -19.13 7.60 5.80
C LYS A 187 -20.06 8.45 6.67
N ARG A 188 -19.76 8.56 7.96
CA ARG A 188 -20.50 9.41 8.90
C ARG A 188 -19.69 10.63 9.32
N GLU A 189 -20.32 11.54 10.01
CA GLU A 189 -19.61 12.65 10.66
C GLU A 189 -18.71 12.13 11.77
N ILE A 190 -17.45 12.60 11.82
CA ILE A 190 -16.47 12.31 12.85
C ILE A 190 -16.01 13.64 13.44
N PRO A 191 -16.56 14.06 14.60
CA PRO A 191 -16.12 15.27 15.28
C PRO A 191 -14.67 15.16 15.78
N LEU A 192 -13.96 16.27 15.81
CA LEU A 192 -12.57 16.32 16.33
C LEU A 192 -12.45 15.78 17.76
N ASN A 193 -13.42 16.05 18.59
CA ASN A 193 -13.45 15.55 19.97
C ASN A 193 -13.54 14.03 20.03
N GLU A 194 -14.32 13.43 19.14
CA GLU A 194 -14.46 11.98 19.05
C GLU A 194 -13.14 11.30 18.68
N ILE A 195 -12.52 11.73 17.56
CA ILE A 195 -11.28 11.10 17.11
C ILE A 195 -10.11 11.33 18.08
N SER A 196 -10.06 12.47 18.72
CA SER A 196 -9.04 12.73 19.73
C SER A 196 -9.21 11.85 20.98
N SER A 197 -10.46 11.56 21.39
CA SER A 197 -10.76 10.65 22.48
C SER A 197 -10.38 9.20 22.15
N VAL A 198 -10.57 8.74 20.91
CA VAL A 198 -10.16 7.40 20.46
C VAL A 198 -8.67 7.15 20.69
N VAL A 199 -7.86 8.18 20.56
CA VAL A 199 -6.40 8.11 20.77
C VAL A 199 -5.94 8.66 22.11
N ASN A 200 -6.86 8.97 23.02
CA ASN A 200 -6.58 9.54 24.35
C ASN A 200 -5.74 10.81 24.33
N LEU A 201 -5.99 11.70 23.36
CA LEU A 201 -5.33 13.00 23.23
C LEU A 201 -6.33 14.13 23.38
N SER A 202 -5.87 15.31 23.79
CA SER A 202 -6.72 16.52 23.70
C SER A 202 -6.93 16.91 22.24
N PRO A 203 -8.07 17.50 21.85
CA PRO A 203 -8.36 17.90 20.47
C PRO A 203 -7.28 18.82 19.87
N SER A 204 -6.79 19.77 20.67
CA SER A 204 -5.74 20.70 20.25
C SER A 204 -4.40 20.00 20.01
N TYR A 205 -4.02 19.05 20.86
CA TYR A 205 -2.80 18.28 20.68
C TYR A 205 -2.94 17.33 19.49
N PHE A 206 -4.06 16.59 19.39
CA PHE A 206 -4.36 15.70 18.27
C PHE A 206 -4.26 16.44 16.92
N SER A 207 -4.88 17.61 16.80
CA SER A 207 -4.84 18.40 15.56
C SER A 207 -3.41 18.71 15.11
N LYS A 208 -2.56 19.17 16.03
CA LYS A 208 -1.15 19.48 15.75
C LYS A 208 -0.37 18.22 15.42
N TYR A 209 -0.54 17.19 16.23
CA TYR A 209 0.11 15.88 16.08
C TYR A 209 -0.25 15.25 14.74
N PHE A 210 -1.55 15.11 14.44
CA PHE A 210 -2.03 14.49 13.21
C PHE A 210 -1.49 15.20 11.97
N LYS A 211 -1.55 16.55 11.97
CA LYS A 211 -0.98 17.36 10.88
C LYS A 211 0.54 17.21 10.77
N SER A 212 1.26 17.02 11.86
CA SER A 212 2.72 16.82 11.82
C SER A 212 3.12 15.50 11.16
N ILE A 213 2.28 14.47 11.32
CA ILE A 213 2.51 13.13 10.77
C ILE A 213 2.00 13.02 9.33
N THR A 214 0.73 13.41 9.09
CA THR A 214 0.07 13.24 7.79
C THR A 214 0.31 14.37 6.80
N ARG A 215 0.86 15.51 7.26
CA ARG A 215 1.06 16.77 6.53
C ARG A 215 -0.22 17.51 6.15
N VAL A 216 -1.37 16.90 6.34
CA VAL A 216 -2.68 17.52 6.14
C VAL A 216 -3.44 17.61 7.46
N SER A 217 -4.40 18.50 7.56
CA SER A 217 -5.28 18.53 8.74
C SER A 217 -6.19 17.31 8.78
N PHE A 218 -6.71 16.96 9.96
CA PHE A 218 -7.69 15.88 10.09
C PHE A 218 -8.91 16.09 9.18
N SER A 219 -9.43 17.31 9.11
CA SER A 219 -10.59 17.62 8.26
C SER A 219 -10.29 17.45 6.78
N GLU A 220 -9.11 17.88 6.35
CA GLU A 220 -8.63 17.73 4.98
C GLU A 220 -8.38 16.24 4.63
N TYR A 221 -7.78 15.48 5.55
CA TYR A 221 -7.60 14.04 5.39
C TYR A 221 -8.94 13.32 5.18
N LEU A 222 -9.93 13.60 6.06
CA LEU A 222 -11.25 13.00 5.99
C LEU A 222 -12.00 13.41 4.69
N ALA A 223 -11.86 14.67 4.26
CA ALA A 223 -12.45 15.14 3.01
C ALA A 223 -11.83 14.44 1.79
N ASN A 224 -10.51 14.31 1.74
CA ASN A 224 -9.81 13.60 0.66
C ASN A 224 -10.22 12.12 0.61
N LEU A 225 -10.25 11.43 1.75
CA LEU A 225 -10.68 10.03 1.83
C LEU A 225 -12.11 9.84 1.31
N ARG A 226 -13.03 10.74 1.66
CA ARG A 226 -14.42 10.72 1.16
C ARG A 226 -14.51 10.96 -0.33
N LEU A 227 -13.75 11.92 -0.85
CA LEU A 227 -13.69 12.23 -2.26
C LEU A 227 -13.18 11.06 -3.09
N GLU A 228 -12.12 10.44 -2.64
CA GLU A 228 -11.52 9.26 -3.27
C GLU A 228 -12.50 8.10 -3.33
N ASN A 229 -13.13 7.77 -2.19
CA ASN A 229 -14.14 6.72 -2.17
C ASN A 229 -15.35 7.05 -3.05
N ALA A 230 -15.78 8.30 -3.10
CA ALA A 230 -16.87 8.72 -4.00
C ALA A 230 -16.51 8.58 -5.48
N ILE A 231 -15.26 8.91 -5.87
CA ILE A 231 -14.74 8.72 -7.22
C ILE A 231 -14.75 7.23 -7.57
N ASN A 232 -14.27 6.37 -6.68
CA ASN A 232 -14.22 4.92 -6.86
C ASN A 232 -15.64 4.34 -7.00
N ASP A 233 -16.59 4.78 -6.18
CA ASP A 233 -18.00 4.37 -6.25
C ASP A 233 -18.64 4.79 -7.59
N MET A 234 -18.36 6.00 -8.09
CA MET A 234 -18.80 6.46 -9.39
C MET A 234 -18.22 5.65 -10.55
N GLN A 235 -16.92 5.35 -10.51
CA GLN A 235 -16.25 4.54 -11.54
C GLN A 235 -16.84 3.13 -11.58
N SER A 236 -17.05 2.50 -10.43
CA SER A 236 -17.69 1.19 -10.30
C SER A 236 -19.10 1.20 -10.87
N THR A 237 -19.88 2.25 -10.61
CA THR A 237 -21.25 2.43 -11.14
C THR A 237 -21.23 2.58 -12.66
N ILE A 238 -20.31 3.37 -13.21
CA ILE A 238 -20.15 3.58 -14.67
C ILE A 238 -19.76 2.25 -15.34
N CYS A 239 -18.88 1.47 -14.72
CA CYS A 239 -18.51 0.15 -15.22
C CYS A 239 -19.72 -0.79 -15.27
N LEU A 240 -20.54 -0.83 -14.22
CA LEU A 240 -21.78 -1.62 -14.16
C LEU A 240 -22.81 -1.18 -15.21
N ILE A 241 -22.94 0.12 -15.48
CA ILE A 241 -23.84 0.65 -16.51
C ILE A 241 -23.33 0.25 -17.89
N ARG A 242 -22.02 0.31 -18.15
CA ARG A 242 -21.43 -0.12 -19.41
C ARG A 242 -21.62 -1.62 -19.65
N THR A 243 -21.36 -2.45 -18.66
CA THR A 243 -21.59 -3.91 -18.75
C THR A 243 -23.04 -4.26 -18.95
N ARG A 244 -24.01 -3.59 -18.30
CA ARG A 244 -25.46 -3.76 -18.55
C ARG A 244 -25.85 -3.40 -19.98
N ARG A 245 -25.18 -2.46 -20.62
CA ARG A 245 -25.49 -2.02 -21.99
C ARG A 245 -25.10 -3.06 -23.03
N PHE A 246 -24.13 -3.92 -22.72
CA PHE A 246 -23.63 -5.02 -23.60
C PHE A 246 -24.21 -6.41 -23.25
N LEU A 247 -25.03 -6.51 -22.19
CA LEU A 247 -25.69 -7.78 -21.89
C LEU A 247 -26.79 -8.08 -22.91
N PRO A 248 -26.82 -9.31 -23.48
CA PRO A 248 -27.90 -9.77 -24.34
C PRO A 248 -29.27 -9.62 -23.66
N LEU A 249 -30.31 -9.34 -24.45
CA LEU A 249 -31.65 -9.03 -23.94
C LEU A 249 -32.22 -10.10 -22.97
N HIS A 250 -31.86 -11.38 -23.16
CA HIS A 250 -32.33 -12.50 -22.34
C HIS A 250 -31.71 -12.55 -20.93
N LEU A 251 -30.61 -11.82 -20.68
CA LEU A 251 -30.00 -11.72 -19.34
C LEU A 251 -30.42 -10.45 -18.57
N LYS A 252 -31.03 -9.49 -19.25
CA LYS A 252 -31.52 -8.24 -18.62
C LYS A 252 -32.72 -8.45 -17.71
N THR A 253 -33.54 -9.46 -17.99
CA THR A 253 -34.74 -9.81 -17.22
C THR A 253 -34.45 -10.58 -15.92
N ALA A 254 -33.31 -11.27 -15.82
CA ALA A 254 -32.94 -12.03 -14.63
C ALA A 254 -32.39 -11.19 -13.46
N LEU A 255 -32.07 -9.92 -13.72
CA LEU A 255 -31.53 -8.97 -12.71
C LEU A 255 -32.60 -8.01 -12.13
N GLN A 256 -33.88 -8.22 -12.47
CA GLN A 256 -35.02 -7.44 -11.95
C GLN A 256 -35.88 -8.20 -10.94
N MET A 257 -35.50 -9.44 -10.58
CA MET A 257 -36.06 -10.20 -9.46
C MET A 257 -35.06 -10.20 -8.30
#